data_c9d3d2dff659e714dd109f5ffe1b9d7c
#
_entry.id   c9d3d2dff659e714dd109f5ffe1b9d7c
#
_cell.length_a   1.000
_cell.length_b   1.000
_cell.length_c   1.000
_cell.angle_alpha   90.00
_cell.angle_beta   90.00
_cell.angle_gamma   90.00
#
_symmetry.space_group_name_H-M   'P 1'
#
loop_
_entity.id
_entity.type
_entity.pdbx_description
1 polymer ?
#
loop_
_entity_poly.entity_id
_entity_poly.type
_entity_poly.pdbx_seq_one_letter_code
_entity_poly.pdbx_strand_id
1 'polypeptide(L)'
;GGCSAFNAWNLVRADELSVEALFRAFRAGDFVACEGVEPSDFSFDAATGTLSVSAKGCPRAALALEFIVTKKDFPEEPVKAFEAEPLTYDDGVRRVRRRKFAQYDETKIGVVAKRVTGAIGEGISGSYTLQPDDLYVRARLICPLAPAVNGQYMHPVYRVAWTQPYAI
;
A
#
# COMPACT_ATOMS: atom_id res chain seq x y z
N GLY A 1 -11.22 -13.50 -17.71
CA GLY A 1 -10.84 -12.30 -17.04
C GLY A 1 -9.54 -11.80 -17.59
N GLY A 2 -9.54 -10.75 -18.42
CA GLY A 2 -8.36 -10.14 -18.97
C GLY A 2 -7.66 -9.34 -17.87
N CYS A 3 -6.40 -9.64 -17.60
CA CYS A 3 -5.53 -8.71 -16.91
C CYS A 3 -5.33 -7.52 -17.84
N SER A 4 -5.90 -6.35 -17.52
CA SER A 4 -5.58 -5.15 -18.27
C SER A 4 -4.15 -4.73 -17.89
N ALA A 5 -3.26 -4.76 -18.86
CA ALA A 5 -1.95 -4.13 -18.74
C ALA A 5 -2.16 -2.65 -18.36
N PHE A 6 -1.20 -2.06 -17.63
CA PHE A 6 -1.21 -0.66 -17.19
C PHE A 6 -2.13 -0.27 -16.03
N ASN A 7 -2.62 -1.23 -15.25
CA ASN A 7 -3.37 -0.91 -14.04
C ASN A 7 -2.45 -0.63 -12.83
N ALA A 8 -1.23 -1.13 -12.85
CA ALA A 8 -0.25 -0.95 -11.80
C ALA A 8 1.14 -0.62 -12.37
N TRP A 9 1.89 0.23 -11.68
CA TRP A 9 3.24 0.65 -12.05
C TRP A 9 4.05 1.03 -10.80
N ASN A 10 5.35 1.17 -10.97
CA ASN A 10 6.21 1.75 -9.96
C ASN A 10 6.60 3.19 -10.35
N LEU A 11 6.39 4.12 -9.44
CA LEU A 11 6.92 5.47 -9.53
C LEU A 11 8.29 5.47 -8.84
N VAL A 12 9.36 5.64 -9.60
CA VAL A 12 10.74 5.54 -9.13
C VAL A 12 11.36 6.93 -9.05
N ARG A 13 11.97 7.27 -7.92
CA ARG A 13 12.74 8.49 -7.75
C ARG A 13 14.20 8.18 -8.10
N ALA A 14 14.65 8.63 -9.27
CA ALA A 14 16.03 8.49 -9.72
C ALA A 14 16.56 9.86 -10.20
N ASP A 15 17.86 10.09 -10.02
CA ASP A 15 18.50 11.35 -10.41
C ASP A 15 18.57 11.52 -11.92
N GLU A 16 18.58 10.40 -12.64
CA GLU A 16 18.61 10.36 -14.10
C GLU A 16 17.92 9.11 -14.64
N LEU A 17 17.56 9.12 -15.93
CA LEU A 17 16.98 7.97 -16.61
C LEU A 17 18.12 7.06 -17.17
N SER A 18 18.77 6.32 -16.27
CA SER A 18 19.75 5.28 -16.61
C SER A 18 19.41 3.98 -15.88
N VAL A 19 19.90 2.87 -16.41
CA VAL A 19 19.69 1.55 -15.79
C VAL A 19 20.29 1.51 -14.40
N GLU A 20 21.47 2.06 -14.24
CA GLU A 20 22.23 2.13 -12.98
C GLU A 20 21.50 2.98 -11.94
N ALA A 21 20.96 4.14 -12.32
CA ALA A 21 20.20 5.01 -11.41
C ALA A 21 18.90 4.37 -10.97
N LEU A 22 18.17 3.73 -11.88
CA LEU A 22 16.95 2.98 -11.55
C LEU A 22 17.24 1.83 -10.58
N PHE A 23 18.29 1.03 -10.82
CA PHE A 23 18.66 -0.04 -9.90
C PHE A 23 19.09 0.47 -8.52
N ARG A 24 19.83 1.60 -8.45
CA ARG A 24 20.15 2.24 -7.16
C ARG A 24 18.89 2.63 -6.42
N ALA A 25 17.95 3.31 -7.09
CA ALA A 25 16.68 3.73 -6.50
C ALA A 25 15.85 2.54 -6.00
N PHE A 26 15.74 1.46 -6.78
CA PHE A 26 15.06 0.26 -6.33
C PHE A 26 15.70 -0.38 -5.09
N ARG A 27 17.02 -0.45 -5.03
CA ARG A 27 17.75 -1.00 -3.88
C ARG A 27 17.63 -0.11 -2.64
N ALA A 28 17.56 1.21 -2.83
CA ALA A 28 17.37 2.18 -1.75
C ALA A 28 15.91 2.23 -1.24
N GLY A 29 14.96 1.62 -1.96
CA GLY A 29 13.54 1.74 -1.65
C GLY A 29 12.92 3.07 -2.10
N ASP A 30 13.58 3.80 -3.00
CA ASP A 30 13.12 5.09 -3.53
C ASP A 30 12.08 4.89 -4.64
N PHE A 31 11.03 4.14 -4.34
CA PHE A 31 9.91 3.93 -5.25
C PHE A 31 8.60 3.70 -4.50
N VAL A 32 7.51 3.92 -5.22
CA VAL A 32 6.14 3.71 -4.77
C VAL A 32 5.43 2.79 -5.75
N ALA A 33 4.79 1.74 -5.24
CA ALA A 33 3.93 0.88 -6.03
C ALA A 33 2.55 1.54 -6.15
N CYS A 34 2.12 1.82 -7.38
CA CYS A 34 0.90 2.57 -7.68
C CYS A 34 -0.11 1.70 -8.43
N GLU A 35 -1.37 1.84 -8.09
CA GLU A 35 -2.52 1.30 -8.81
C GLU A 35 -3.59 2.40 -8.94
N GLY A 36 -3.53 3.15 -10.03
CA GLY A 36 -4.53 4.16 -10.38
C GLY A 36 -4.49 5.47 -9.57
N VAL A 37 -3.58 5.62 -8.61
CA VAL A 37 -3.30 6.87 -7.90
C VAL A 37 -1.80 6.97 -7.63
N GLU A 38 -1.27 8.20 -7.65
CA GLU A 38 0.15 8.47 -7.42
C GLU A 38 0.33 9.53 -6.34
N PRO A 39 1.35 9.41 -5.47
CA PRO A 39 1.81 10.54 -4.70
C PRO A 39 2.44 11.59 -5.63
N SER A 40 2.29 12.87 -5.30
CA SER A 40 3.02 13.96 -5.95
C SER A 40 4.44 14.09 -5.41
N ASP A 41 4.65 13.68 -4.18
CA ASP A 41 5.96 13.60 -3.54
C ASP A 41 5.94 12.63 -2.36
N PHE A 42 7.10 12.03 -2.07
CA PHE A 42 7.35 11.23 -0.87
C PHE A 42 8.83 11.34 -0.48
N SER A 43 9.11 11.32 0.81
CA SER A 43 10.48 11.36 1.32
C SER A 43 10.55 10.71 2.69
N PHE A 44 11.69 10.08 2.97
CA PHE A 44 12.03 9.58 4.29
C PHE A 44 13.31 10.25 4.78
N ASP A 45 13.20 10.96 5.88
CA ASP A 45 14.36 11.53 6.58
C ASP A 45 14.85 10.54 7.63
N ALA A 46 15.96 9.88 7.36
CA ALA A 46 16.55 8.88 8.26
C ALA A 46 17.10 9.51 9.56
N ALA A 47 17.45 10.80 9.57
CA ALA A 47 17.96 11.47 10.76
C ALA A 47 16.87 11.67 11.82
N THR A 48 15.64 11.95 11.36
CA THR A 48 14.49 12.14 12.23
C THR A 48 13.53 10.94 12.28
N GLY A 49 13.73 9.96 11.39
CA GLY A 49 12.81 8.83 11.21
C GLY A 49 11.44 9.25 10.67
N THR A 50 11.37 10.31 9.86
CA THR A 50 10.11 10.90 9.41
C THR A 50 9.81 10.56 7.95
N LEU A 51 8.69 9.89 7.71
CA LEU A 51 8.12 9.67 6.39
C LEU A 51 7.10 10.77 6.08
N SER A 52 7.29 11.47 4.97
CA SER A 52 6.38 12.49 4.46
C SER A 52 5.85 12.10 3.09
N VAL A 53 4.55 12.32 2.86
CA VAL A 53 3.88 12.01 1.59
C VAL A 53 2.88 13.09 1.27
N SER A 54 2.81 13.46 -0.01
CA SER A 54 1.79 14.36 -0.55
C SER A 54 1.18 13.79 -1.84
N ALA A 55 -0.04 14.19 -2.15
CA ALA A 55 -0.70 13.86 -3.41
C ALA A 55 -1.60 15.00 -3.89
N LYS A 56 -1.76 15.12 -5.20
CA LYS A 56 -2.72 16.02 -5.82
C LYS A 56 -4.13 15.50 -5.62
N GLY A 57 -5.10 16.41 -5.54
CA GLY A 57 -6.50 16.07 -5.35
C GLY A 57 -7.07 15.21 -6.48
N CYS A 58 -7.98 14.32 -6.10
CA CYS A 58 -8.78 13.55 -7.05
C CYS A 58 -10.13 14.26 -7.29
N PRO A 59 -10.48 14.65 -8.53
CA PRO A 59 -11.73 15.37 -8.78
C PRO A 59 -13.00 14.59 -8.47
N ARG A 60 -12.89 13.27 -8.28
CA ARG A 60 -14.04 12.37 -8.12
C ARG A 60 -14.15 11.74 -6.74
N ALA A 61 -13.13 11.89 -5.89
CA ALA A 61 -13.11 11.26 -4.57
C ALA A 61 -12.22 12.02 -3.59
N ALA A 62 -12.57 11.98 -2.32
CA ALA A 62 -11.70 12.39 -1.24
C ALA A 62 -10.55 11.39 -1.08
N LEU A 63 -9.32 11.86 -1.04
CA LEU A 63 -8.15 11.02 -0.79
C LEU A 63 -8.03 10.70 0.70
N ALA A 64 -7.50 9.54 1.02
CA ALA A 64 -7.03 9.20 2.35
C ALA A 64 -5.56 8.79 2.30
N LEU A 65 -4.78 9.27 3.26
CA LEU A 65 -3.37 8.94 3.45
C LEU A 65 -3.22 8.29 4.83
N GLU A 66 -2.70 7.08 4.86
CA GLU A 66 -2.48 6.32 6.07
C GLU A 66 -1.00 6.02 6.25
N PHE A 67 -0.49 6.22 7.45
CA PHE A 67 0.82 5.77 7.89
C PHE A 67 0.64 4.51 8.70
N ILE A 68 1.24 3.44 8.23
CA ILE A 68 1.05 2.08 8.73
C ILE A 68 2.37 1.60 9.31
N VAL A 69 2.35 1.15 10.55
CA VAL A 69 3.54 0.69 11.27
C VAL A 69 3.44 -0.79 11.63
N THR A 70 4.60 -1.40 11.85
CA THR A 70 4.72 -2.67 12.58
C THR A 70 5.54 -2.41 13.83
N LYS A 71 5.11 -2.97 14.96
CA LYS A 71 5.78 -2.78 16.25
C LYS A 71 6.98 -3.71 16.38
N LYS A 72 8.01 -3.30 17.15
CA LYS A 72 9.22 -4.11 17.38
C LYS A 72 8.95 -5.41 18.14
N ASP A 73 7.92 -5.40 18.98
CA ASP A 73 7.49 -6.56 19.78
C ASP A 73 6.40 -7.40 19.10
N PHE A 74 6.31 -7.35 17.76
CA PHE A 74 5.35 -8.16 17.04
C PHE A 74 5.65 -9.66 17.19
N PRO A 75 4.62 -10.51 17.35
CA PRO A 75 4.81 -11.95 17.40
C PRO A 75 5.17 -12.48 16.00
N GLU A 76 6.23 -13.27 15.90
CA GLU A 76 6.61 -13.93 14.64
C GLU A 76 5.59 -15.00 14.23
N GLU A 77 4.95 -15.63 15.21
CA GLU A 77 3.93 -16.64 14.98
C GLU A 77 2.55 -16.00 14.75
N PRO A 78 1.77 -16.49 13.80
CA PRO A 78 0.43 -15.98 13.58
C PRO A 78 -0.49 -16.33 14.76
N VAL A 79 -1.37 -15.41 15.13
CA VAL A 79 -2.42 -15.62 16.14
C VAL A 79 -3.35 -16.77 15.71
N LYS A 80 -3.58 -16.91 14.42
CA LYS A 80 -4.42 -17.94 13.83
C LYS A 80 -3.90 -18.33 12.45
N ALA A 81 -3.66 -19.61 12.26
CA ALA A 81 -3.39 -20.18 10.94
C ALA A 81 -4.58 -21.05 10.52
N PHE A 82 -5.04 -20.92 9.29
CA PHE A 82 -6.10 -21.76 8.73
C PHE A 82 -5.79 -22.09 7.27
N GLU A 83 -6.21 -23.31 6.88
CA GLU A 83 -6.17 -23.72 5.49
C GLU A 83 -7.54 -23.46 4.88
N ALA A 84 -7.59 -22.77 3.74
CA ALA A 84 -8.82 -22.68 2.97
C ALA A 84 -9.03 -24.03 2.27
N GLU A 85 -10.24 -24.57 2.39
CA GLU A 85 -10.64 -25.71 1.58
C GLU A 85 -10.61 -25.33 0.09
N PRO A 86 -10.16 -26.25 -0.79
CA PRO A 86 -10.20 -25.98 -2.20
C PRO A 86 -11.64 -25.83 -2.66
N LEU A 87 -11.95 -24.72 -3.32
CA LEU A 87 -13.22 -24.59 -4.07
C LEU A 87 -13.16 -25.59 -5.22
N THR A 88 -13.94 -26.65 -5.15
CA THR A 88 -14.16 -27.56 -6.27
C THR A 88 -15.17 -26.94 -7.21
N TYR A 89 -14.72 -26.57 -8.40
CA TYR A 89 -15.65 -26.27 -9.50
C TYR A 89 -16.05 -27.57 -10.19
N ASP A 90 -17.29 -27.66 -10.61
CA ASP A 90 -17.94 -28.87 -11.18
C ASP A 90 -17.35 -29.33 -12.53
N ASP A 91 -16.39 -28.59 -13.09
CA ASP A 91 -15.72 -28.89 -14.36
C ASP A 91 -14.50 -29.83 -14.24
N GLY A 92 -14.20 -30.35 -13.06
CA GLY A 92 -13.18 -31.38 -12.82
C GLY A 92 -11.73 -31.02 -13.11
N VAL A 93 -11.41 -29.80 -13.58
CA VAL A 93 -10.11 -29.46 -14.14
C VAL A 93 -9.29 -28.47 -13.30
N ARG A 94 -9.86 -27.71 -12.40
CA ARG A 94 -9.10 -26.73 -11.62
C ARG A 94 -8.71 -27.26 -10.24
N ARG A 95 -7.47 -27.70 -10.11
CA ARG A 95 -6.81 -27.91 -8.82
C ARG A 95 -6.58 -26.54 -8.18
N VAL A 96 -7.44 -26.16 -7.25
CA VAL A 96 -7.17 -24.99 -6.40
C VAL A 96 -6.03 -25.38 -5.45
N ARG A 97 -4.92 -24.65 -5.49
CA ARG A 97 -3.84 -24.83 -4.52
C ARG A 97 -4.41 -24.50 -3.14
N ARG A 98 -4.24 -25.42 -2.16
CA ARG A 98 -4.50 -25.11 -0.76
C ARG A 98 -3.73 -23.83 -0.39
N ARG A 99 -4.43 -22.81 -0.01
CA ARG A 99 -3.80 -21.57 0.49
C ARG A 99 -3.82 -21.64 2.01
N LYS A 100 -2.65 -21.58 2.61
CA LYS A 100 -2.53 -21.33 4.04
C LYS A 100 -2.70 -19.83 4.24
N PHE A 101 -3.61 -19.45 5.14
CA PHE A 101 -3.78 -18.08 5.57
C PHE A 101 -3.26 -18.00 7.01
N ALA A 102 -2.53 -16.90 7.28
CA ALA A 102 -2.07 -16.57 8.61
C ALA A 102 -2.71 -15.26 9.01
N GLN A 103 -3.34 -15.22 10.16
CA GLN A 103 -3.82 -13.99 10.77
C GLN A 103 -2.84 -13.60 11.86
N TYR A 104 -2.28 -12.43 11.74
CA TYR A 104 -1.37 -11.85 12.72
C TYR A 104 -2.11 -10.90 13.66
N ASP A 105 -1.44 -10.51 14.74
CA ASP A 105 -1.97 -9.54 15.69
C ASP A 105 -2.03 -8.14 15.04
N GLU A 106 -3.24 -7.70 14.71
CA GLU A 106 -3.48 -6.41 14.06
C GLU A 106 -3.16 -5.21 14.97
N THR A 107 -2.93 -5.43 16.28
CA THR A 107 -2.46 -4.39 17.19
C THR A 107 -0.95 -4.18 17.13
N LYS A 108 -0.23 -5.08 16.46
CA LYS A 108 1.24 -5.08 16.34
C LYS A 108 1.73 -5.00 14.91
N ILE A 109 0.99 -5.57 13.96
CA ILE A 109 1.38 -5.67 12.55
C ILE A 109 0.36 -4.94 11.68
N GLY A 110 0.82 -3.99 10.87
CA GLY A 110 -0.04 -3.25 9.96
C GLY A 110 -0.96 -2.23 10.64
N VAL A 111 -0.55 -1.74 11.79
CA VAL A 111 -1.31 -0.76 12.59
C VAL A 111 -1.38 0.57 11.86
N VAL A 112 -2.58 1.11 11.64
CA VAL A 112 -2.77 2.47 11.13
C VAL A 112 -2.48 3.46 12.26
N ALA A 113 -1.22 3.97 12.29
CA ALA A 113 -0.77 4.88 13.34
C ALA A 113 -1.28 6.31 13.13
N LYS A 114 -1.48 6.72 11.88
CA LYS A 114 -2.02 8.03 11.52
C LYS A 114 -2.82 7.94 10.24
N ARG A 115 -3.95 8.64 10.19
CA ARG A 115 -4.77 8.80 8.99
C ARG A 115 -5.07 10.28 8.77
N VAL A 116 -4.92 10.72 7.53
CA VAL A 116 -5.32 12.05 7.04
C VAL A 116 -6.35 11.83 5.96
N THR A 117 -7.40 12.64 5.92
CA THR A 117 -8.44 12.60 4.87
C THR A 117 -8.58 13.99 4.28
N GLY A 118 -8.49 14.08 2.96
CA GLY A 118 -8.71 15.32 2.20
C GLY A 118 -10.19 15.50 1.83
N ALA A 119 -10.51 16.63 1.24
CA ALA A 119 -11.80 16.86 0.58
C ALA A 119 -11.72 16.45 -0.91
N ILE A 120 -12.89 16.30 -1.56
CA ILE A 120 -12.96 15.99 -2.99
C ILE A 120 -12.32 17.11 -3.80
N GLY A 121 -11.39 16.76 -4.67
CA GLY A 121 -10.66 17.72 -5.50
C GLY A 121 -9.46 18.39 -4.83
N GLU A 122 -9.33 18.28 -3.51
CA GLU A 122 -8.22 18.87 -2.76
C GLU A 122 -7.03 17.92 -2.63
N GLY A 123 -5.83 18.48 -2.67
CA GLY A 123 -4.60 17.74 -2.39
C GLY A 123 -4.53 17.33 -0.92
N ILE A 124 -3.72 16.32 -0.66
CA ILE A 124 -3.49 15.80 0.68
C ILE A 124 -1.99 15.73 0.98
N SER A 125 -1.62 16.03 2.21
CA SER A 125 -0.25 15.84 2.69
C SER A 125 -0.25 15.40 4.14
N GLY A 126 0.79 14.67 4.53
CA GLY A 126 0.98 14.24 5.90
C GLY A 126 2.38 13.70 6.13
N SER A 127 2.74 13.58 7.38
CA SER A 127 3.99 12.98 7.82
C SER A 127 3.77 12.15 9.08
N TYR A 128 4.66 11.19 9.28
CA TYR A 128 4.72 10.38 10.49
C TYR A 128 6.18 10.16 10.89
N THR A 129 6.49 10.41 12.14
CA THR A 129 7.80 10.15 12.73
C THR A 129 7.72 8.86 13.52
N LEU A 130 8.64 7.92 13.22
CA LEU A 130 8.76 6.64 13.91
C LEU A 130 8.81 6.83 15.42
N GLN A 131 7.97 6.11 16.13
CA GLN A 131 8.00 6.04 17.58
C GLN A 131 9.07 5.02 18.03
N PRO A 132 9.54 5.08 19.29
CA PRO A 132 10.58 4.17 19.77
C PRO A 132 10.25 2.69 19.65
N ASP A 133 8.97 2.33 19.67
CA ASP A 133 8.44 0.98 19.57
C ASP A 133 8.07 0.56 18.14
N ASP A 134 8.20 1.46 17.15
CA ASP A 134 7.97 1.14 15.75
C ASP A 134 9.18 0.45 15.13
N LEU A 135 8.95 -0.67 14.45
CA LEU A 135 9.97 -1.36 13.67
C LEU A 135 10.21 -0.66 12.33
N TYR A 136 9.12 -0.33 11.64
CA TYR A 136 9.14 0.43 10.40
C TYR A 136 7.81 1.16 10.18
N VAL A 137 7.82 2.11 9.26
CA VAL A 137 6.63 2.79 8.74
C VAL A 137 6.57 2.67 7.22
N ARG A 138 5.37 2.54 6.68
CA ARG A 138 5.05 2.74 5.27
C ARG A 138 3.80 3.59 5.13
N ALA A 139 3.63 4.26 4.00
CA ALA A 139 2.42 5.01 3.70
C ALA A 139 1.56 4.30 2.67
N ARG A 140 0.24 4.44 2.82
CA ARG A 140 -0.78 4.02 1.86
C ARG A 140 -1.62 5.22 1.47
N LEU A 141 -1.59 5.58 0.20
CA LEU A 141 -2.50 6.57 -0.40
C LEU A 141 -3.68 5.83 -1.01
N ILE A 142 -4.89 6.25 -0.69
CA ILE A 142 -6.14 5.63 -1.12
C ILE A 142 -6.99 6.66 -1.85
N CYS A 143 -7.42 6.34 -3.07
CA CYS A 143 -8.45 7.08 -3.80
C CYS A 143 -9.66 6.16 -3.97
N PRO A 144 -10.73 6.30 -3.16
CA PRO A 144 -11.93 5.52 -3.32
C PRO A 144 -12.62 5.93 -4.62
N LEU A 145 -12.90 4.96 -5.50
CA LEU A 145 -13.73 5.18 -6.67
C LEU A 145 -15.19 5.03 -6.26
N ALA A 146 -16.05 5.91 -6.80
CA ALA A 146 -17.47 5.66 -6.76
C ALA A 146 -17.75 4.28 -7.42
N PRO A 147 -18.66 3.46 -6.88
CA PRO A 147 -19.02 2.20 -7.50
C PRO A 147 -19.45 2.47 -8.95
N ALA A 148 -18.93 1.68 -9.88
CA ALA A 148 -19.29 1.80 -11.28
C ALA A 148 -20.83 1.60 -11.42
N VAL A 149 -21.49 2.49 -12.12
CA VAL A 149 -22.97 2.56 -12.26
C VAL A 149 -23.58 1.30 -12.90
N ASN A 150 -22.77 0.39 -13.42
CA ASN A 150 -23.21 -0.78 -14.19
C ASN A 150 -23.29 -2.10 -13.41
N GLY A 151 -23.29 -2.09 -12.09
CA GLY A 151 -23.69 -3.27 -11.29
C GLY A 151 -22.82 -4.53 -11.39
N GLN A 152 -21.73 -4.55 -12.14
CA GLN A 152 -20.92 -5.75 -12.37
C GLN A 152 -19.69 -5.92 -11.43
N TYR A 153 -19.38 -4.94 -10.59
CA TYR A 153 -18.30 -5.08 -9.62
C TYR A 153 -18.82 -4.85 -8.21
N MET A 154 -19.09 -5.94 -7.50
CA MET A 154 -19.57 -5.93 -6.11
C MET A 154 -18.49 -5.58 -5.07
N HIS A 155 -17.30 -5.21 -5.50
CA HIS A 155 -16.22 -4.78 -4.60
C HIS A 155 -15.90 -3.30 -4.84
N PRO A 156 -15.74 -2.50 -3.78
CA PRO A 156 -15.26 -1.14 -3.94
C PRO A 156 -13.90 -1.20 -4.63
N VAL A 157 -13.80 -0.58 -5.81
CA VAL A 157 -12.54 -0.46 -6.53
C VAL A 157 -11.77 0.67 -5.86
N TYR A 158 -10.74 0.33 -5.10
CA TYR A 158 -9.81 1.30 -4.54
C TYR A 158 -8.62 1.43 -5.48
N ARG A 159 -8.25 2.67 -5.76
CA ARG A 159 -6.94 3.00 -6.31
C ARG A 159 -6.01 3.23 -5.13
N VAL A 160 -4.85 2.60 -5.14
CA VAL A 160 -3.93 2.66 -4.02
C VAL A 160 -2.50 2.89 -4.48
N ALA A 161 -1.73 3.57 -3.64
CA ALA A 161 -0.29 3.62 -3.79
C ALA A 161 0.36 3.29 -2.44
N TRP A 162 1.49 2.57 -2.49
CA TRP A 162 2.21 2.10 -1.32
C TRP A 162 3.67 2.48 -1.41
N THR A 163 4.18 3.16 -0.40
CA THR A 163 5.63 3.33 -0.23
C THR A 163 6.27 2.04 0.22
N GLN A 164 7.59 1.96 0.10
CA GLN A 164 8.36 0.93 0.77
C GLN A 164 8.33 1.13 2.29
N PRO A 165 8.59 0.07 3.09
CA PRO A 165 8.80 0.21 4.51
C PRO A 165 10.14 0.92 4.79
N TYR A 166 10.10 1.94 5.65
CA TYR A 166 11.27 2.68 6.10
C TYR A 166 11.51 2.46 7.59
N ALA A 167 12.76 2.24 7.97
CA ALA A 167 13.23 2.03 9.33
C ALA A 167 14.48 2.88 9.62
N ILE A 168 14.83 3.07 10.89
CA ILE A 168 16.08 3.65 11.38
C ILE A 168 16.88 2.63 12.18
#